data_068c083ea715ef982c7bac3b911b1a72
#
_entry.id   068c083ea715ef982c7bac3b911b1a72
#
_cell.length_a   1.000
_cell.length_b   1.000
_cell.length_c   1.000
_cell.angle_alpha   90.00
_cell.angle_beta   90.00
_cell.angle_gamma   90.00
#
_symmetry.space_group_name_H-M   'P 1'
#
loop_
_entity.id
_entity.type
_entity.pdbx_description
1 polymer ?
#
loop_
_entity_poly.entity_id
_entity_poly.type
_entity_poly.pdbx_seq_one_letter_code
_entity_poly.pdbx_strand_id
1 'polypeptide(L)'
;SKDAFDSYLFLDGKTKDNTTYPNTDVAVMESSKNDNLPHLNIQDLLKVRDKRLALTIDSVLCYGDGWPRIAGGQPMTSSSGYGICKYDNVAIDPNYRQQTSSNYTSAPLYWLAVIYLNYAEAKAELGTISNDDLNNTINLLKDRAGLPHITIDVADAGDNNMGVEPLIWEIRRERRCELMFDNDFRYWDLIRWHQLDKLDNSTNPDILLGANVVNDSSIDHEKSGDYLDGSTGRVRAFEAKHYLYPIPSGQITLNPKLEQNPLWKKN
;
A
#
# COMPACT_ATOMS: atom_id res chain seq x y z
N SER A 1 -3.82 -3.19 3.91
CA SER A 1 -3.38 -3.36 5.31
C SER A 1 -3.04 -2.04 5.96
N LYS A 2 -2.97 -2.04 7.28
CA LYS A 2 -2.53 -0.90 8.10
C LYS A 2 -1.14 -0.41 7.67
N ASP A 3 -0.19 -1.31 7.48
CA ASP A 3 1.16 -1.00 6.99
C ASP A 3 1.16 -0.23 5.65
N ALA A 4 0.27 -0.59 4.72
CA ALA A 4 0.13 0.14 3.46
C ALA A 4 -0.53 1.51 3.65
N PHE A 5 -1.55 1.60 4.50
CA PHE A 5 -2.22 2.85 4.83
C PHE A 5 -1.27 3.85 5.51
N ASP A 6 -0.52 3.38 6.49
CA ASP A 6 0.41 4.22 7.25
C ASP A 6 1.62 4.72 6.44
N SER A 7 1.95 4.07 5.32
CA SER A 7 3.04 4.53 4.44
C SER A 7 2.77 5.88 3.75
N TYR A 8 1.51 6.29 3.62
CA TYR A 8 1.16 7.61 3.11
C TYR A 8 1.37 8.67 4.18
N LEU A 9 2.06 9.76 3.83
CA LEU A 9 2.35 10.86 4.74
C LEU A 9 1.13 11.77 4.95
N PHE A 10 1.20 12.59 5.99
CA PHE A 10 0.31 13.74 6.15
C PHE A 10 0.77 14.90 5.25
N LEU A 11 -0.10 15.89 5.03
CA LEU A 11 0.21 17.03 4.16
C LEU A 11 1.38 17.90 4.66
N ASP A 12 1.77 17.76 5.92
CA ASP A 12 2.99 18.36 6.46
C ASP A 12 4.28 17.55 6.15
N GLY A 13 4.16 16.48 5.37
CA GLY A 13 5.26 15.61 4.96
C GLY A 13 5.73 14.63 6.03
N LYS A 14 4.96 14.46 7.11
CA LYS A 14 5.35 13.63 8.25
C LYS A 14 4.51 12.35 8.36
N THR A 15 5.07 11.38 9.08
CA THR A 15 4.36 10.15 9.47
C THR A 15 3.29 10.43 10.53
N LYS A 16 2.42 9.47 10.79
CA LYS A 16 1.36 9.58 11.81
C LYS A 16 1.89 9.90 13.21
N ASP A 17 3.09 9.43 13.54
CA ASP A 17 3.68 9.60 14.88
C ASP A 17 4.38 10.95 15.03
N ASN A 18 4.67 11.65 13.94
CA ASN A 18 5.46 12.89 13.91
C ASN A 18 4.68 14.09 13.36
N THR A 19 3.48 13.88 12.83
CA THR A 19 2.65 14.94 12.25
C THR A 19 2.13 15.91 13.32
N THR A 20 1.84 17.14 12.91
CA THR A 20 1.16 18.13 13.75
C THR A 20 -0.36 18.03 13.69
N TYR A 21 -0.91 17.21 12.80
CA TYR A 21 -2.34 16.98 12.71
C TYR A 21 -2.84 16.18 13.92
N PRO A 22 -3.97 16.59 14.55
CA PRO A 22 -4.42 15.98 15.82
C PRO A 22 -5.02 14.58 15.65
N ASN A 23 -5.61 14.29 14.49
CA ASN A 23 -6.31 13.04 14.22
C ASN A 23 -5.49 12.21 13.24
N THR A 24 -4.83 11.18 13.73
CA THR A 24 -3.85 10.41 12.94
C THR A 24 -4.32 9.00 12.58
N ASP A 25 -5.39 8.51 13.19
CA ASP A 25 -5.91 7.16 12.97
C ASP A 25 -7.44 7.19 12.78
N VAL A 26 -7.95 6.14 12.14
CA VAL A 26 -9.38 5.91 11.90
C VAL A 26 -10.18 5.93 13.21
N ALA A 27 -9.67 5.31 14.26
CA ALA A 27 -10.37 5.21 15.57
C ALA A 27 -10.70 6.56 16.20
N VAL A 28 -9.93 7.60 15.92
CA VAL A 28 -10.18 8.95 16.47
C VAL A 28 -11.20 9.74 15.66
N MET A 29 -11.69 9.16 14.57
CA MET A 29 -12.72 9.75 13.70
C MET A 29 -14.14 9.37 14.14
N GLU A 30 -14.37 9.24 15.45
CA GLU A 30 -15.68 8.85 16.02
C GLU A 30 -16.83 9.74 15.53
N SER A 31 -16.57 11.04 15.36
CA SER A 31 -17.53 11.99 14.80
C SER A 31 -17.87 11.76 13.31
N SER A 32 -17.09 10.94 12.63
CA SER A 32 -17.30 10.60 11.22
C SER A 32 -18.35 9.51 11.01
N LYS A 33 -18.80 8.83 12.06
CA LYS A 33 -19.89 7.87 11.94
C LYS A 33 -21.18 8.63 11.69
N ASN A 34 -21.74 8.42 10.51
CA ASN A 34 -23.00 9.04 10.12
C ASN A 34 -24.14 8.03 10.32
N ASP A 35 -25.25 8.45 10.94
CA ASP A 35 -26.43 7.59 11.19
C ASP A 35 -27.02 6.98 9.90
N ASN A 36 -26.77 7.60 8.75
CA ASN A 36 -27.17 7.09 7.44
C ASN A 36 -26.15 6.15 6.79
N LEU A 37 -24.97 6.00 7.40
CA LEU A 37 -23.90 5.12 6.94
C LEU A 37 -23.53 4.18 8.10
N PRO A 38 -23.76 2.86 7.96
CA PRO A 38 -23.50 1.90 9.05
C PRO A 38 -22.01 1.71 9.35
N HIS A 39 -21.14 2.28 8.53
CA HIS A 39 -19.69 2.14 8.62
C HIS A 39 -18.97 3.47 8.85
N LEU A 40 -17.74 3.41 9.33
CA LEU A 40 -16.92 4.61 9.56
C LEU A 40 -16.60 5.30 8.23
N ASN A 41 -16.78 6.63 8.22
CA ASN A 41 -16.38 7.49 7.12
C ASN A 41 -15.09 8.24 7.51
N ILE A 42 -14.01 7.99 6.77
CA ILE A 42 -12.68 8.55 7.02
C ILE A 42 -12.33 9.72 6.11
N GLN A 43 -13.34 10.34 5.47
CA GLN A 43 -13.11 11.43 4.51
C GLN A 43 -12.29 12.58 5.09
N ASP A 44 -12.50 12.95 6.36
CA ASP A 44 -11.76 14.05 6.97
C ASP A 44 -10.29 13.69 7.24
N LEU A 45 -10.02 12.43 7.57
CA LEU A 45 -8.66 11.94 7.67
C LEU A 45 -7.96 11.94 6.29
N LEU A 46 -8.65 11.53 5.24
CA LEU A 46 -8.09 11.54 3.88
C LEU A 46 -7.77 12.96 3.37
N LYS A 47 -8.49 14.00 3.82
CA LYS A 47 -8.22 15.38 3.44
C LYS A 47 -6.89 15.93 3.94
N VAL A 48 -6.36 15.38 5.04
CA VAL A 48 -5.10 15.82 5.65
C VAL A 48 -3.92 14.91 5.33
N ARG A 49 -4.14 13.91 4.49
CA ARG A 49 -3.14 12.93 4.04
C ARG A 49 -2.71 13.21 2.60
N ASP A 50 -1.64 12.56 2.20
CA ASP A 50 -1.24 12.44 0.79
C ASP A 50 -2.46 12.23 -0.10
N LYS A 51 -2.69 13.11 -1.06
CA LYS A 51 -3.91 13.10 -1.91
C LYS A 51 -4.10 11.79 -2.69
N ARG A 52 -3.01 11.05 -2.93
CA ARG A 52 -3.08 9.74 -3.60
C ARG A 52 -3.80 8.69 -2.76
N LEU A 53 -3.81 8.83 -1.43
CA LEU A 53 -4.53 7.92 -0.56
C LEU A 53 -6.02 7.95 -0.85
N ALA A 54 -6.62 9.14 -0.99
CA ALA A 54 -8.04 9.32 -1.33
C ALA A 54 -8.39 8.82 -2.75
N LEU A 55 -7.40 8.71 -3.64
CA LEU A 55 -7.55 8.12 -4.98
C LEU A 55 -7.34 6.59 -4.97
N THR A 56 -6.83 6.05 -3.89
CA THR A 56 -6.49 4.63 -3.76
C THR A 56 -7.54 3.84 -2.98
N ILE A 57 -8.09 4.43 -1.92
CA ILE A 57 -9.09 3.79 -1.07
C ILE A 57 -10.35 4.64 -0.96
N ASP A 58 -11.46 3.95 -0.70
CA ASP A 58 -12.74 4.60 -0.44
C ASP A 58 -12.75 5.33 0.91
N SER A 59 -13.47 6.43 1.00
CA SER A 59 -13.67 7.16 2.26
C SER A 59 -14.59 6.42 3.24
N VAL A 60 -15.37 5.46 2.79
CA VAL A 60 -16.21 4.61 3.65
C VAL A 60 -15.53 3.26 3.82
N LEU A 61 -15.32 2.85 5.06
CA LEU A 61 -14.75 1.53 5.35
C LEU A 61 -15.74 0.43 4.96
N CYS A 62 -15.25 -0.59 4.26
CA CYS A 62 -16.03 -1.70 3.72
C CYS A 62 -15.75 -2.98 4.52
N TYR A 63 -16.49 -3.22 5.60
CA TYR A 63 -16.42 -4.46 6.38
C TYR A 63 -17.83 -4.99 6.63
N GLY A 64 -17.95 -6.25 7.03
CA GLY A 64 -19.25 -6.84 7.31
C GLY A 64 -20.02 -7.26 6.08
N ASP A 65 -21.32 -7.10 6.12
CA ASP A 65 -22.28 -7.64 5.15
C ASP A 65 -22.23 -7.03 3.74
N GLY A 66 -21.17 -6.33 3.44
CA GLY A 66 -20.99 -5.69 2.14
C GLY A 66 -21.70 -4.34 2.06
N TRP A 67 -20.95 -3.30 1.81
CA TRP A 67 -21.39 -1.94 1.69
C TRP A 67 -21.48 -1.54 0.20
N PRO A 68 -22.56 -0.88 -0.23
CA PRO A 68 -22.63 -0.36 -1.59
C PRO A 68 -21.55 0.68 -1.80
N ARG A 69 -20.60 0.36 -2.65
CA ARG A 69 -19.56 1.30 -3.00
C ARG A 69 -20.04 2.37 -3.96
N ILE A 70 -19.36 3.51 -3.93
CA ILE A 70 -19.53 4.62 -4.88
C ILE A 70 -19.42 4.11 -6.33
N ALA A 71 -18.50 3.19 -6.59
CA ALA A 71 -18.30 2.56 -7.89
C ALA A 71 -19.44 1.63 -8.29
N GLY A 72 -20.62 2.17 -8.51
CA GLY A 72 -21.68 1.45 -9.19
C GLY A 72 -22.68 0.74 -8.28
N GLY A 73 -22.68 1.01 -6.99
CA GLY A 73 -23.74 0.52 -6.09
C GLY A 73 -23.72 -0.97 -5.78
N GLN A 74 -22.68 -1.69 -6.18
CA GLN A 74 -22.52 -3.10 -5.81
C GLN A 74 -22.03 -3.23 -4.36
N PRO A 75 -22.62 -4.11 -3.56
CA PRO A 75 -22.09 -4.42 -2.23
C PRO A 75 -20.67 -4.95 -2.33
N MET A 76 -19.76 -4.36 -1.57
CA MET A 76 -18.37 -4.78 -1.50
C MET A 76 -17.95 -4.89 -0.05
N THR A 77 -17.13 -5.88 0.24
CA THR A 77 -16.52 -6.05 1.55
C THR A 77 -15.03 -6.25 1.40
N SER A 78 -14.29 -5.85 2.41
CA SER A 78 -12.84 -6.03 2.50
C SER A 78 -12.49 -6.53 3.88
N SER A 79 -11.74 -7.62 3.98
CA SER A 79 -11.26 -8.14 5.25
C SER A 79 -10.39 -7.13 6.02
N SER A 80 -9.79 -6.18 5.33
CA SER A 80 -9.03 -5.09 5.95
C SER A 80 -9.87 -3.85 6.26
N GLY A 81 -11.13 -3.79 5.84
CA GLY A 81 -11.98 -2.61 5.93
C GLY A 81 -11.71 -1.55 4.86
N TYR A 82 -10.56 -1.54 4.22
CA TYR A 82 -10.22 -0.59 3.18
C TYR A 82 -10.72 -1.05 1.82
N GLY A 83 -11.69 -0.35 1.26
CA GLY A 83 -12.17 -0.57 -0.10
C GLY A 83 -11.21 0.08 -1.12
N ILE A 84 -10.71 -0.70 -2.09
CA ILE A 84 -9.80 -0.18 -3.12
C ILE A 84 -10.64 0.49 -4.21
N CYS A 85 -10.33 1.76 -4.54
CA CYS A 85 -10.96 2.52 -5.62
C CYS A 85 -9.97 3.01 -6.69
N LYS A 86 -8.68 2.68 -6.57
CA LYS A 86 -7.72 2.98 -7.64
C LYS A 86 -8.18 2.30 -8.93
N TYR A 87 -8.14 3.03 -10.05
CA TYR A 87 -8.68 2.64 -11.36
C TYR A 87 -10.22 2.63 -11.47
N ASP A 88 -10.95 3.05 -10.47
CA ASP A 88 -12.37 3.26 -10.63
C ASP A 88 -12.63 4.53 -11.46
N ASN A 89 -13.00 4.35 -12.71
CA ASN A 89 -13.29 5.46 -13.60
C ASN A 89 -14.78 5.85 -13.51
N VAL A 90 -15.05 6.87 -12.69
CA VAL A 90 -16.40 7.38 -12.46
C VAL A 90 -17.06 7.98 -13.71
N ALA A 91 -16.31 8.27 -14.77
CA ALA A 91 -16.84 8.75 -16.04
C ALA A 91 -17.47 7.63 -16.89
N ILE A 92 -17.21 6.37 -16.55
CA ILE A 92 -17.83 5.22 -17.22
C ILE A 92 -19.20 4.96 -16.60
N ASP A 93 -20.20 4.70 -17.45
CA ASP A 93 -21.56 4.33 -17.00
C ASP A 93 -21.51 3.17 -15.98
N PRO A 94 -22.23 3.28 -14.84
CA PRO A 94 -22.23 2.27 -13.79
C PRO A 94 -22.50 0.84 -14.28
N ASN A 95 -23.37 0.66 -15.26
CA ASN A 95 -23.68 -0.67 -15.82
C ASN A 95 -22.45 -1.36 -16.42
N TYR A 96 -21.54 -0.60 -17.02
CA TYR A 96 -20.29 -1.14 -17.56
C TYR A 96 -19.19 -1.31 -16.50
N ARG A 97 -19.15 -0.42 -15.51
CA ARG A 97 -18.18 -0.52 -14.41
C ARG A 97 -18.41 -1.74 -13.52
N GLN A 98 -19.67 -2.14 -13.35
CA GLN A 98 -20.09 -3.22 -12.46
C GLN A 98 -19.92 -4.63 -13.05
N GLN A 99 -19.89 -4.75 -14.36
CA GLN A 99 -19.93 -6.04 -15.03
C GLN A 99 -18.52 -6.54 -15.34
N THR A 100 -18.28 -7.81 -15.08
CA THR A 100 -17.05 -8.47 -15.50
C THR A 100 -16.92 -8.42 -17.04
N SER A 101 -15.75 -8.05 -17.52
CA SER A 101 -15.40 -7.96 -18.94
C SER A 101 -16.08 -6.86 -19.75
N SER A 102 -16.87 -5.98 -19.14
CA SER A 102 -17.47 -4.83 -19.83
C SER A 102 -16.86 -3.47 -19.47
N ASN A 103 -16.06 -3.42 -18.42
CA ASN A 103 -15.33 -2.22 -18.02
C ASN A 103 -14.20 -1.95 -19.04
N TYR A 104 -14.28 -0.79 -19.71
CA TYR A 104 -13.31 -0.35 -20.72
C TYR A 104 -12.34 0.73 -20.21
N THR A 105 -12.14 0.80 -18.90
CA THR A 105 -11.10 1.64 -18.30
C THR A 105 -9.74 1.19 -18.80
N SER A 106 -8.96 2.12 -19.36
CA SER A 106 -7.59 1.82 -19.81
C SER A 106 -6.68 1.57 -18.62
N ALA A 107 -5.98 0.46 -18.63
CA ALA A 107 -4.94 0.16 -17.65
C ALA A 107 -3.58 0.62 -18.19
N PRO A 108 -2.86 1.54 -17.50
CA PRO A 108 -1.54 1.93 -17.92
C PRO A 108 -0.56 0.77 -17.71
N LEU A 109 0.21 0.41 -18.75
CA LEU A 109 1.29 -0.58 -18.65
C LEU A 109 2.58 0.07 -18.17
N TYR A 110 2.88 1.26 -18.69
CA TYR A 110 4.03 2.09 -18.32
C TYR A 110 3.60 3.55 -18.27
N TRP A 111 4.11 4.28 -17.31
CA TRP A 111 3.85 5.71 -17.16
C TRP A 111 5.06 6.44 -16.59
N LEU A 112 5.09 7.75 -16.78
CA LEU A 112 6.25 8.58 -16.52
C LEU A 112 6.74 8.51 -15.06
N ALA A 113 5.83 8.34 -14.09
CA ALA A 113 6.22 8.22 -12.68
C ALA A 113 7.15 7.03 -12.43
N VAL A 114 6.99 5.90 -13.14
CA VAL A 114 7.90 4.75 -13.04
C VAL A 114 9.31 5.14 -13.46
N ILE A 115 9.44 5.94 -14.53
CA ILE A 115 10.74 6.40 -15.03
C ILE A 115 11.39 7.36 -14.04
N TYR A 116 10.63 8.32 -13.50
CA TYR A 116 11.13 9.25 -12.48
C TYR A 116 11.64 8.51 -11.24
N LEU A 117 10.87 7.55 -10.74
CA LEU A 117 11.24 6.75 -9.58
C LEU A 117 12.47 5.87 -9.83
N ASN A 118 12.56 5.23 -11.01
CA ASN A 118 13.72 4.43 -11.39
C ASN A 118 14.99 5.30 -11.49
N TYR A 119 14.88 6.48 -12.11
CA TYR A 119 16.00 7.40 -12.27
C TYR A 119 16.49 7.92 -10.91
N ALA A 120 15.59 8.41 -10.07
CA ALA A 120 15.93 8.94 -8.75
C ALA A 120 16.56 7.86 -7.86
N GLU A 121 15.98 6.67 -7.82
CA GLU A 121 16.53 5.56 -7.04
C GLU A 121 17.93 5.16 -7.53
N ALA A 122 18.12 4.99 -8.83
CA ALA A 122 19.43 4.62 -9.39
C ALA A 122 20.52 5.65 -9.06
N LYS A 123 20.22 6.95 -9.18
CA LYS A 123 21.15 8.01 -8.82
C LYS A 123 21.42 8.11 -7.31
N ALA A 124 20.42 7.84 -6.48
CA ALA A 124 20.59 7.81 -5.03
C ALA A 124 21.49 6.64 -4.60
N GLU A 125 21.25 5.46 -5.12
CA GLU A 125 22.07 4.26 -4.84
C GLU A 125 23.53 4.42 -5.32
N LEU A 126 23.75 5.20 -6.39
CA LEU A 126 25.10 5.55 -6.87
C LEU A 126 25.74 6.72 -6.11
N GLY A 127 25.03 7.37 -5.18
CA GLY A 127 25.50 8.55 -4.48
C GLY A 127 25.72 9.79 -5.37
N THR A 128 25.03 9.86 -6.52
CA THR A 128 25.20 10.94 -7.53
C THR A 128 23.96 11.80 -7.72
N ILE A 129 22.92 11.59 -6.92
CA ILE A 129 21.69 12.36 -7.00
C ILE A 129 21.91 13.81 -6.52
N SER A 130 21.27 14.74 -7.18
CA SER A 130 21.29 16.17 -6.83
C SER A 130 19.89 16.66 -6.49
N ASN A 131 19.79 17.86 -5.89
CA ASN A 131 18.50 18.51 -5.66
C ASN A 131 17.77 18.83 -6.99
N ASP A 132 18.49 19.10 -8.07
CA ASP A 132 17.89 19.29 -9.40
C ASP A 132 17.29 17.97 -9.93
N ASP A 133 17.95 16.85 -9.68
CA ASP A 133 17.38 15.53 -10.03
C ASP A 133 16.08 15.27 -9.24
N LEU A 134 16.07 15.56 -7.94
CA LEU A 134 14.88 15.43 -7.10
C LEU A 134 13.75 16.36 -7.58
N ASN A 135 14.05 17.61 -7.92
CA ASN A 135 13.07 18.57 -8.42
C ASN A 135 12.46 18.15 -9.76
N ASN A 136 13.22 17.47 -10.60
CA ASN A 136 12.76 16.97 -11.90
C ASN A 136 12.15 15.57 -11.85
N THR A 137 12.05 14.95 -10.68
CA THR A 137 11.52 13.59 -10.50
C THR A 137 10.59 13.48 -9.29
N ILE A 138 11.13 13.20 -8.11
CA ILE A 138 10.38 12.93 -6.87
C ILE A 138 9.50 14.11 -6.48
N ASN A 139 10.03 15.33 -6.54
CA ASN A 139 9.30 16.52 -6.13
C ASN A 139 8.12 16.84 -7.06
N LEU A 140 8.16 16.44 -8.33
CA LEU A 140 7.00 16.53 -9.23
C LEU A 140 5.86 15.61 -8.78
N LEU A 141 6.20 14.42 -8.27
CA LEU A 141 5.19 13.49 -7.73
C LEU A 141 4.63 14.01 -6.41
N LYS A 142 5.48 14.57 -5.55
CA LYS A 142 5.08 15.20 -4.29
C LYS A 142 4.18 16.44 -4.51
N ASP A 143 4.43 17.26 -5.50
CA ASP A 143 3.57 18.38 -5.88
C ASP A 143 2.14 17.91 -6.18
N ARG A 144 2.03 16.87 -6.99
CA ARG A 144 0.73 16.26 -7.32
C ARG A 144 0.05 15.64 -6.09
N ALA A 145 0.83 15.06 -5.19
CA ALA A 145 0.37 14.48 -3.94
C ALA A 145 -0.02 15.53 -2.89
N GLY A 146 0.39 16.79 -3.09
CA GLY A 146 0.19 17.87 -2.13
C GLY A 146 1.15 17.82 -0.94
N LEU A 147 2.33 17.21 -1.11
CA LEU A 147 3.35 17.02 -0.10
C LEU A 147 4.49 18.02 -0.28
N PRO A 148 5.20 18.38 0.80
CA PRO A 148 6.41 19.20 0.69
C PRO A 148 7.51 18.47 -0.07
N HIS A 149 8.35 19.26 -0.74
CA HIS A 149 9.54 18.78 -1.41
C HIS A 149 10.55 18.18 -0.43
N ILE A 150 11.35 17.25 -0.92
CA ILE A 150 12.53 16.74 -0.22
C ILE A 150 13.81 17.22 -0.89
N THR A 151 14.89 17.22 -0.14
CA THR A 151 16.26 17.49 -0.59
C THR A 151 17.16 16.29 -0.33
N ILE A 152 18.39 16.36 -0.84
CA ILE A 152 19.39 15.30 -0.58
C ILE A 152 19.71 15.14 0.92
N ASP A 153 19.47 16.18 1.73
CA ASP A 153 19.71 16.19 3.18
C ASP A 153 18.44 15.87 3.99
N VAL A 154 17.47 15.14 3.39
CA VAL A 154 16.24 14.79 4.08
C VAL A 154 16.55 13.99 5.35
N ALA A 155 15.94 14.39 6.47
CA ALA A 155 16.09 13.68 7.73
C ALA A 155 15.29 12.37 7.76
N ASP A 156 15.71 11.42 8.60
CA ASP A 156 14.95 10.20 8.85
C ASP A 156 13.59 10.54 9.47
N ALA A 157 12.53 10.04 8.87
CA ALA A 157 11.16 10.25 9.33
C ALA A 157 10.80 9.42 10.58
N GLY A 158 11.71 8.57 11.07
CA GLY A 158 11.54 7.75 12.27
C GLY A 158 10.82 6.42 12.03
N ASP A 159 10.47 6.11 10.77
CA ASP A 159 9.81 4.86 10.38
C ASP A 159 10.60 4.04 9.36
N ASN A 160 11.89 4.38 9.19
CA ASN A 160 12.81 3.66 8.31
C ASN A 160 13.10 2.25 8.83
N ASN A 161 12.26 1.31 8.45
CA ASN A 161 12.38 -0.08 8.87
C ASN A 161 13.25 -0.94 7.94
N MET A 162 13.88 -0.35 6.92
CA MET A 162 14.77 -1.05 5.99
C MET A 162 16.26 -0.85 6.31
N GLY A 163 16.60 0.07 7.23
CA GLY A 163 17.98 0.35 7.61
C GLY A 163 18.83 0.93 6.47
N VAL A 164 18.22 1.71 5.59
CA VAL A 164 18.88 2.41 4.47
C VAL A 164 19.05 3.88 4.79
N GLU A 165 19.86 4.59 4.00
CA GLU A 165 20.00 6.05 4.12
C GLU A 165 18.63 6.75 4.01
N PRO A 166 18.39 7.85 4.75
CA PRO A 166 17.08 8.53 4.80
C PRO A 166 16.56 8.91 3.42
N LEU A 167 17.40 9.39 2.52
CA LEU A 167 17.00 9.74 1.15
C LEU A 167 16.54 8.52 0.35
N ILE A 168 17.24 7.40 0.48
CA ILE A 168 16.84 6.15 -0.18
C ILE A 168 15.52 5.65 0.39
N TRP A 169 15.32 5.78 1.70
CA TRP A 169 14.05 5.44 2.35
C TRP A 169 12.89 6.27 1.80
N GLU A 170 13.05 7.59 1.71
CA GLU A 170 12.01 8.47 1.18
C GLU A 170 11.70 8.21 -0.30
N ILE A 171 12.70 7.91 -1.13
CA ILE A 171 12.47 7.51 -2.53
C ILE A 171 11.71 6.17 -2.60
N ARG A 172 12.04 5.20 -1.74
CA ARG A 172 11.34 3.91 -1.66
C ARG A 172 9.91 4.07 -1.13
N ARG A 173 9.66 4.99 -0.19
CA ARG A 173 8.33 5.37 0.26
C ARG A 173 7.52 5.98 -0.88
N GLU A 174 8.09 6.97 -1.57
CA GLU A 174 7.45 7.62 -2.71
C GLU A 174 7.05 6.61 -3.76
N ARG A 175 7.96 5.67 -4.08
CA ARG A 175 7.69 4.57 -4.99
C ARG A 175 6.55 3.67 -4.50
N ARG A 176 6.52 3.35 -3.22
CA ARG A 176 5.46 2.54 -2.63
C ARG A 176 4.09 3.21 -2.75
N CYS A 177 3.99 4.50 -2.39
CA CYS A 177 2.73 5.24 -2.43
C CYS A 177 2.25 5.48 -3.86
N GLU A 178 3.15 5.85 -4.76
CA GLU A 178 2.84 6.13 -6.16
C GLU A 178 2.34 4.88 -6.89
N LEU A 179 3.04 3.75 -6.72
CA LEU A 179 2.79 2.51 -7.44
C LEU A 179 1.92 1.52 -6.63
N MET A 180 1.19 2.01 -5.63
CA MET A 180 0.31 1.17 -4.82
C MET A 180 -0.74 0.47 -5.71
N PHE A 181 -0.83 -0.85 -5.63
CA PHE A 181 -1.70 -1.72 -6.45
C PHE A 181 -1.37 -1.76 -7.95
N ASP A 182 -0.23 -1.25 -8.37
CA ASP A 182 0.19 -1.29 -9.77
C ASP A 182 1.14 -2.47 -10.02
N ASN A 183 0.80 -3.36 -10.95
CA ASN A 183 1.67 -4.39 -11.57
C ASN A 183 2.61 -5.13 -10.60
N ASP A 184 2.20 -5.39 -9.36
CA ASP A 184 2.98 -6.06 -8.32
C ASP A 184 4.36 -5.41 -8.02
N PHE A 185 4.56 -4.14 -8.35
CA PHE A 185 5.83 -3.43 -8.15
C PHE A 185 6.37 -3.61 -6.73
N ARG A 186 5.52 -3.50 -5.70
CA ARG A 186 5.98 -3.64 -4.31
C ARG A 186 6.64 -4.98 -4.03
N TYR A 187 6.11 -6.08 -4.55
CA TYR A 187 6.66 -7.41 -4.35
C TYR A 187 8.04 -7.53 -5.01
N TRP A 188 8.17 -7.11 -6.26
CA TRP A 188 9.43 -7.15 -6.99
C TRP A 188 10.47 -6.19 -6.42
N ASP A 189 10.05 -5.04 -5.91
CA ASP A 189 10.92 -4.11 -5.20
C ASP A 189 11.50 -4.75 -3.92
N LEU A 190 10.68 -5.42 -3.13
CA LEU A 190 11.14 -6.13 -1.92
C LEU A 190 12.11 -7.28 -2.26
N ILE A 191 11.91 -7.97 -3.40
CA ILE A 191 12.86 -8.98 -3.88
C ILE A 191 14.20 -8.34 -4.21
N ARG A 192 14.22 -7.32 -5.06
CA ARG A 192 15.47 -6.70 -5.52
C ARG A 192 16.21 -5.93 -4.43
N TRP A 193 15.51 -5.44 -3.41
CA TRP A 193 16.09 -4.81 -2.24
C TRP A 193 16.52 -5.81 -1.15
N HIS A 194 16.28 -7.09 -1.35
CA HIS A 194 16.47 -8.11 -0.32
C HIS A 194 15.72 -7.82 1.00
N GLN A 195 14.46 -7.40 0.89
CA GLN A 195 13.60 -6.96 1.99
C GLN A 195 12.28 -7.75 2.07
N LEU A 196 12.26 -9.03 1.63
CA LEU A 196 11.06 -9.86 1.71
C LEU A 196 10.63 -10.18 3.14
N ASP A 197 11.53 -10.04 4.12
CA ASP A 197 11.22 -10.14 5.54
C ASP A 197 10.15 -9.13 6.00
N LYS A 198 9.98 -8.01 5.27
CA LYS A 198 8.89 -7.03 5.52
C LYS A 198 7.49 -7.60 5.23
N LEU A 199 7.40 -8.77 4.60
CA LEU A 199 6.16 -9.52 4.43
C LEU A 199 5.95 -10.60 5.50
N ASP A 200 6.85 -10.73 6.45
CA ASP A 200 6.73 -11.60 7.62
C ASP A 200 6.03 -10.85 8.74
N ASN A 201 4.95 -11.42 9.27
CA ASN A 201 4.20 -10.76 10.34
C ASN A 201 4.90 -10.81 11.71
N SER A 202 5.97 -11.60 11.87
CA SER A 202 6.80 -11.56 13.08
C SER A 202 7.68 -10.32 13.13
N THR A 203 8.11 -9.81 11.98
CA THR A 203 8.92 -8.59 11.85
C THR A 203 8.07 -7.35 11.54
N ASN A 204 6.92 -7.54 10.89
CA ASN A 204 6.00 -6.46 10.52
C ASN A 204 4.54 -6.91 10.75
N PRO A 205 4.03 -6.88 11.98
CA PRO A 205 2.66 -7.33 12.28
C PRO A 205 1.59 -6.52 11.54
N ASP A 206 1.85 -5.26 11.21
CA ASP A 206 0.91 -4.35 10.57
C ASP A 206 0.52 -4.76 9.13
N ILE A 207 1.24 -5.72 8.53
CA ILE A 207 0.86 -6.25 7.21
C ILE A 207 -0.44 -7.07 7.23
N LEU A 208 -0.78 -7.64 8.39
CA LEU A 208 -2.00 -8.43 8.57
C LEU A 208 -3.18 -7.57 9.07
N LEU A 209 -2.89 -6.43 9.67
CA LEU A 209 -3.92 -5.56 10.24
C LEU A 209 -4.62 -4.72 9.17
N GLY A 210 -5.91 -4.54 9.36
CA GLY A 210 -6.76 -3.64 8.59
C GLY A 210 -6.95 -2.29 9.29
N ALA A 211 -8.13 -1.72 9.12
CA ALA A 211 -8.52 -0.46 9.75
C ALA A 211 -8.70 -0.62 11.27
N ASN A 212 -8.39 0.44 12.01
CA ASN A 212 -8.77 0.55 13.40
C ASN A 212 -10.27 0.86 13.50
N VAL A 213 -11.01 0.02 14.20
CA VAL A 213 -12.46 0.09 14.30
C VAL A 213 -12.95 0.06 15.76
N VAL A 214 -12.09 0.47 16.69
CA VAL A 214 -12.40 0.44 18.13
C VAL A 214 -13.70 1.15 18.48
N ASN A 215 -14.03 2.22 17.78
CA ASN A 215 -15.23 3.03 18.01
C ASN A 215 -16.50 2.46 17.32
N ASP A 216 -16.41 1.33 16.64
CA ASP A 216 -17.56 0.65 16.07
C ASP A 216 -17.86 -0.65 16.80
N SER A 217 -18.76 -0.58 17.78
CA SER A 217 -19.17 -1.75 18.57
C SER A 217 -20.11 -2.70 17.81
N SER A 218 -20.62 -2.30 16.66
CA SER A 218 -21.49 -3.14 15.82
C SER A 218 -20.75 -4.13 14.94
N ILE A 219 -19.41 -4.06 14.94
CA ILE A 219 -18.57 -4.93 14.12
C ILE A 219 -18.50 -6.33 14.74
N ASP A 220 -19.12 -7.29 14.07
CA ASP A 220 -18.97 -8.72 14.34
C ASP A 220 -17.98 -9.34 13.33
N HIS A 221 -16.71 -8.93 13.41
CA HIS A 221 -15.64 -9.42 12.55
C HIS A 221 -14.41 -9.79 13.35
N GLU A 222 -13.59 -10.66 12.77
CA GLU A 222 -12.31 -11.00 13.36
C GLU A 222 -11.46 -9.73 13.53
N LYS A 223 -11.03 -9.49 14.77
CA LYS A 223 -10.20 -8.37 15.17
C LYS A 223 -8.93 -8.88 15.85
N SER A 224 -7.86 -8.15 15.64
CA SER A 224 -6.64 -8.26 16.44
C SER A 224 -6.50 -6.97 17.25
N GLY A 225 -6.91 -7.01 18.51
CA GLY A 225 -7.08 -5.80 19.33
C GLY A 225 -8.17 -4.90 18.73
N ASP A 226 -7.83 -3.64 18.46
CA ASP A 226 -8.72 -2.63 17.90
C ASP A 226 -8.81 -2.65 16.37
N TYR A 227 -7.98 -3.46 15.72
CA TYR A 227 -7.87 -3.51 14.27
C TYR A 227 -8.60 -4.71 13.70
N LEU A 228 -9.15 -4.55 12.49
CA LEU A 228 -9.64 -5.69 11.70
C LEU A 228 -8.48 -6.64 11.40
N ASP A 229 -8.71 -7.95 11.53
CA ASP A 229 -7.76 -8.97 11.11
C ASP A 229 -7.95 -9.28 9.62
N GLY A 230 -7.16 -8.64 8.77
CA GLY A 230 -7.21 -8.85 7.33
C GLY A 230 -6.72 -10.23 6.88
N SER A 231 -6.15 -11.01 7.80
CA SER A 231 -5.58 -12.33 7.50
C SER A 231 -6.47 -13.50 7.87
N THR A 232 -7.51 -13.26 8.67
CA THR A 232 -8.34 -14.33 9.25
C THR A 232 -7.51 -15.40 10.00
N GLY A 233 -6.56 -14.95 10.82
CA GLY A 233 -5.67 -15.80 11.61
C GLY A 233 -4.53 -16.48 10.83
N ARG A 234 -4.33 -16.14 9.55
CA ARG A 234 -3.22 -16.70 8.75
C ARG A 234 -1.89 -16.04 9.14
N VAL A 235 -0.87 -16.87 9.24
CA VAL A 235 0.51 -16.43 9.46
C VAL A 235 1.21 -16.24 8.11
N ARG A 236 1.94 -15.14 7.98
CA ARG A 236 2.87 -14.93 6.87
C ARG A 236 4.27 -15.04 7.41
N ALA A 237 5.01 -16.04 6.95
CA ALA A 237 6.38 -16.28 7.33
C ALA A 237 7.30 -16.14 6.12
N PHE A 238 8.42 -15.48 6.32
CA PHE A 238 9.48 -15.36 5.33
C PHE A 238 10.59 -16.38 5.63
N GLU A 239 11.11 -16.99 4.57
CA GLU A 239 12.33 -17.80 4.58
C GLU A 239 13.20 -17.40 3.39
N ALA A 240 14.52 -17.55 3.51
CA ALA A 240 15.45 -17.18 2.44
C ALA A 240 15.18 -17.87 1.09
N LYS A 241 14.53 -19.03 1.10
CA LYS A 241 14.10 -19.73 -0.13
C LYS A 241 13.10 -18.94 -0.96
N HIS A 242 12.35 -18.00 -0.36
CA HIS A 242 11.30 -17.25 -1.02
C HIS A 242 11.82 -16.19 -2.01
N TYR A 243 13.12 -15.92 -2.01
CA TYR A 243 13.72 -15.10 -3.08
C TYR A 243 13.78 -15.81 -4.43
N LEU A 244 13.69 -17.14 -4.43
CA LEU A 244 13.66 -17.94 -5.65
C LEU A 244 12.41 -18.83 -5.66
N TYR A 245 11.68 -18.86 -6.75
CA TYR A 245 10.58 -19.80 -6.89
C TYR A 245 11.11 -21.25 -7.02
N PRO A 246 10.39 -22.24 -6.48
CA PRO A 246 10.73 -23.63 -6.71
C PRO A 246 10.50 -23.99 -8.17
N ILE A 247 11.38 -24.83 -8.74
CA ILE A 247 11.10 -25.47 -10.01
C ILE A 247 9.95 -26.45 -9.80
N PRO A 248 8.85 -26.39 -10.61
CA PRO A 248 7.73 -27.28 -10.44
C PRO A 248 8.14 -28.78 -10.50
N SER A 249 7.69 -29.56 -9.54
CA SER A 249 8.11 -30.98 -9.43
C SER A 249 7.83 -31.77 -10.70
N GLY A 250 6.74 -31.49 -11.43
CA GLY A 250 6.46 -32.10 -12.72
C GLY A 250 7.56 -31.86 -13.78
N GLN A 251 8.20 -30.68 -13.78
CA GLN A 251 9.29 -30.38 -14.72
C GLN A 251 10.55 -31.18 -14.37
N ILE A 252 10.83 -31.37 -13.09
CA ILE A 252 11.95 -32.21 -12.62
C ILE A 252 11.71 -33.67 -12.99
N THR A 253 10.46 -34.13 -12.88
CA THR A 253 10.10 -35.52 -13.27
C THR A 253 10.29 -35.74 -14.78
N LEU A 254 9.93 -34.76 -15.60
CA LEU A 254 10.07 -34.82 -17.06
C LEU A 254 11.53 -34.70 -17.52
N ASN A 255 12.35 -34.00 -16.78
CA ASN A 255 13.76 -33.82 -17.09
C ASN A 255 14.64 -34.10 -15.84
N PRO A 256 15.13 -35.36 -15.68
CA PRO A 256 15.93 -35.74 -14.52
C PRO A 256 17.29 -35.01 -14.37
N LYS A 257 17.68 -34.20 -15.36
CA LYS A 257 18.87 -33.33 -15.26
C LYS A 257 18.57 -31.99 -14.60
N LEU A 258 17.28 -31.63 -14.38
CA LEU A 258 16.90 -30.44 -13.64
C LEU A 258 17.07 -30.71 -12.13
N GLU A 259 17.80 -29.82 -11.50
CA GLU A 259 17.90 -29.80 -10.04
C GLU A 259 17.01 -28.70 -9.46
N GLN A 260 16.39 -28.99 -8.34
CA GLN A 260 15.63 -28.01 -7.59
C GLN A 260 16.52 -26.90 -7.04
N ASN A 261 15.99 -25.69 -6.94
CA ASN A 261 16.68 -24.58 -6.27
C ASN A 261 17.12 -24.99 -4.86
N PRO A 262 18.35 -24.58 -4.43
CA PRO A 262 19.03 -25.18 -3.27
C PRO A 262 18.18 -25.25 -2.00
N LEU A 263 17.50 -24.17 -1.64
CA LEU A 263 16.69 -24.09 -0.40
C LEU A 263 15.31 -24.77 -0.52
N TRP A 264 14.96 -25.27 -1.69
CA TRP A 264 13.74 -26.05 -1.95
C TRP A 264 14.00 -27.55 -2.09
N LYS A 265 15.28 -27.97 -2.10
CA LYS A 265 15.62 -29.40 -2.05
C LYS A 265 15.12 -29.95 -0.71
N LYS A 266 14.26 -30.98 -0.76
CA LYS A 266 13.96 -31.79 0.43
C LYS A 266 15.16 -32.68 0.70
N ASN A 267 15.69 -32.65 1.90
CA ASN A 267 16.68 -33.61 2.38
C ASN A 267 16.07 -34.99 2.47
#